data_a517eea00ba5ceffb0fb32fa857a01f1
#
_entry.id   a517eea00ba5ceffb0fb32fa857a01f1
#
_cell.length_a   1.000
_cell.length_b   1.000
_cell.length_c   1.000
_cell.angle_alpha   90.00
_cell.angle_beta   90.00
_cell.angle_gamma   90.00
#
_symmetry.space_group_name_H-M   'P 1'
#
loop_
_entity.id
_entity.type
_entity.pdbx_description
1 polymer ?
#
loop_
_entity_poly.entity_id
_entity_poly.type
_entity_poly.pdbx_seq_one_letter_code
_entity_poly.pdbx_strand_id
1 'polypeptide(L)'
;MRALIDSHSHLDAGEFDADRDEAIARARAAGVLAQVLPSVAAADWPALHALTTRQRGLYPAYGLHPVYLDQHARAHLDDLQHWLDAHPQTVAVGECGLDFHLSDLDPGLQRMYFDAQLDIALQRGLPVILHARRALDEVLAALRRRPGLRGVVHSFSGSAQQARQLWDLGFLIGIGGPVTYPRAQRLRGIVAGMPIEFLLLETDSPDQPDSDWRGQRNEPSRLPRIVAEVAALRCADTGHLADATAANARRLFALPDDRV
;
A
#
# COMPACT_ATOMS: atom_id res chain seq x y z
N MET A 1 -20.10 -10.47 9.27
CA MET A 1 -18.72 -10.56 8.71
C MET A 1 -17.89 -9.46 9.33
N ARG A 2 -16.62 -9.67 9.70
CA ARG A 2 -15.76 -8.58 10.20
C ARG A 2 -15.30 -7.71 9.06
N ALA A 3 -15.15 -6.41 9.33
CA ALA A 3 -14.72 -5.45 8.32
C ALA A 3 -13.23 -5.64 8.01
N LEU A 4 -12.88 -5.91 6.77
CA LEU A 4 -11.52 -5.96 6.27
C LEU A 4 -11.15 -4.62 5.64
N ILE A 5 -9.89 -4.25 5.74
CA ILE A 5 -9.32 -3.08 5.07
C ILE A 5 -8.19 -3.57 4.16
N ASP A 6 -8.31 -3.28 2.89
CA ASP A 6 -7.24 -3.45 1.91
C ASP A 6 -6.35 -2.22 1.95
N SER A 7 -5.14 -2.37 2.45
CA SER A 7 -4.24 -1.22 2.64
C SER A 7 -3.55 -0.74 1.36
N HIS A 8 -3.71 -1.47 0.24
CA HIS A 8 -3.12 -1.11 -1.04
C HIS A 8 -3.80 -1.84 -2.21
N SER A 9 -4.51 -1.10 -3.04
CA SER A 9 -5.08 -1.61 -4.29
C SER A 9 -5.17 -0.51 -5.34
N HIS A 10 -5.04 -0.87 -6.62
CA HIS A 10 -5.17 0.05 -7.76
C HIS A 10 -6.50 -0.20 -8.51
N LEU A 11 -7.62 -0.03 -7.80
CA LEU A 11 -8.95 -0.12 -8.42
C LEU A 11 -9.22 0.96 -9.46
N ASP A 12 -8.42 2.01 -9.51
CA ASP A 12 -8.41 3.04 -10.54
C ASP A 12 -7.74 2.61 -11.84
N ALA A 13 -6.95 1.53 -11.82
CA ALA A 13 -6.24 1.01 -12.99
C ALA A 13 -7.19 0.61 -14.14
N GLY A 14 -6.71 0.77 -15.38
CA GLY A 14 -7.49 0.50 -16.60
C GLY A 14 -7.97 -0.95 -16.74
N GLU A 15 -7.30 -1.89 -16.07
CA GLU A 15 -7.71 -3.30 -16.00
C GLU A 15 -9.10 -3.50 -15.38
N PHE A 16 -9.57 -2.51 -14.62
CA PHE A 16 -10.91 -2.52 -14.01
C PHE A 16 -11.95 -1.70 -14.78
N ASP A 17 -11.60 -1.04 -15.88
CA ASP A 17 -12.53 -0.14 -16.58
C ASP A 17 -13.84 -0.81 -16.98
N ALA A 18 -13.78 -2.07 -17.36
CA ALA A 18 -14.94 -2.81 -17.82
C ALA A 18 -15.91 -3.25 -16.69
N ASP A 19 -15.40 -3.40 -15.43
CA ASP A 19 -16.18 -4.00 -14.33
C ASP A 19 -15.82 -3.43 -12.95
N ARG A 20 -15.33 -2.19 -12.87
CA ARG A 20 -14.86 -1.57 -11.63
C ARG A 20 -15.92 -1.54 -10.53
N ASP A 21 -17.14 -1.14 -10.86
CA ASP A 21 -18.24 -1.06 -9.89
C ASP A 21 -18.63 -2.46 -9.40
N GLU A 22 -18.59 -3.48 -10.26
CA GLU A 22 -18.80 -4.88 -9.90
C GLU A 22 -17.66 -5.42 -9.03
N ALA A 23 -16.39 -5.07 -9.32
CA ALA A 23 -15.25 -5.44 -8.49
C ALA A 23 -15.37 -4.85 -7.08
N ILE A 24 -15.79 -3.58 -6.96
CA ILE A 24 -16.10 -2.94 -5.67
C ILE A 24 -17.24 -3.70 -4.95
N ALA A 25 -18.29 -4.06 -5.66
CA ALA A 25 -19.41 -4.82 -5.08
C ALA A 25 -18.97 -6.21 -4.59
N ARG A 26 -18.14 -6.91 -5.36
CA ARG A 26 -17.54 -8.21 -4.95
C ARG A 26 -16.67 -8.05 -3.71
N ALA A 27 -15.84 -7.01 -3.66
CA ALA A 27 -15.00 -6.70 -2.50
C ALA A 27 -15.85 -6.51 -1.23
N ARG A 28 -16.90 -5.69 -1.32
CA ARG A 28 -17.84 -5.45 -0.21
C ARG A 28 -18.55 -6.75 0.23
N ALA A 29 -19.01 -7.56 -0.72
CA ALA A 29 -19.62 -8.85 -0.44
C ALA A 29 -18.66 -9.82 0.25
N ALA A 30 -17.36 -9.72 -0.03
CA ALA A 30 -16.29 -10.47 0.64
C ALA A 30 -15.89 -9.89 2.02
N GLY A 31 -16.50 -8.76 2.44
CA GLY A 31 -16.21 -8.11 3.72
C GLY A 31 -15.09 -7.06 3.65
N VAL A 32 -14.55 -6.73 2.47
CA VAL A 32 -13.59 -5.65 2.28
C VAL A 32 -14.35 -4.33 2.19
N LEU A 33 -14.45 -3.63 3.30
CA LEU A 33 -15.29 -2.44 3.44
C LEU A 33 -14.52 -1.13 3.23
N ALA A 34 -13.19 -1.18 3.35
CA ALA A 34 -12.34 -0.03 3.10
C ALA A 34 -11.12 -0.44 2.27
N GLN A 35 -10.67 0.48 1.41
CA GLN A 35 -9.50 0.28 0.55
C GLN A 35 -8.73 1.59 0.42
N VAL A 36 -7.40 1.52 0.51
CA VAL A 36 -6.52 2.65 0.23
C VAL A 36 -6.01 2.50 -1.20
N LEU A 37 -6.23 3.54 -1.99
CA LEU A 37 -5.89 3.58 -3.41
C LEU A 37 -4.76 4.59 -3.64
N PRO A 38 -3.51 4.16 -3.82
CA PRO A 38 -2.42 5.06 -4.16
C PRO A 38 -2.38 5.29 -5.68
N SER A 39 -2.20 6.56 -6.07
CA SER A 39 -1.94 6.92 -7.47
C SER A 39 -0.52 6.60 -7.88
N VAL A 40 -0.28 6.44 -9.18
CA VAL A 40 1.05 6.19 -9.74
C VAL A 40 1.64 7.40 -10.47
N ALA A 41 0.80 8.29 -11.02
CA ALA A 41 1.23 9.47 -11.75
C ALA A 41 0.29 10.67 -11.51
N ALA A 42 0.77 11.88 -11.77
CA ALA A 42 -0.02 13.11 -11.58
C ALA A 42 -1.25 13.16 -12.51
N ALA A 43 -1.15 12.55 -13.68
CA ALA A 43 -2.27 12.48 -14.64
C ALA A 43 -3.49 11.71 -14.08
N ASP A 44 -3.27 10.79 -13.14
CA ASP A 44 -4.30 9.91 -12.59
C ASP A 44 -5.07 10.54 -11.42
N TRP A 45 -4.51 11.59 -10.79
CA TRP A 45 -5.09 12.19 -9.58
C TRP A 45 -6.54 12.64 -9.73
N PRO A 46 -6.96 13.31 -10.84
CA PRO A 46 -8.35 13.72 -10.98
C PRO A 46 -9.33 12.54 -11.08
N ALA A 47 -8.95 11.47 -11.79
CA ALA A 47 -9.78 10.28 -11.94
C ALA A 47 -9.91 9.51 -10.61
N LEU A 48 -8.78 9.34 -9.89
CA LEU A 48 -8.78 8.72 -8.57
C LEU A 48 -9.61 9.53 -7.57
N HIS A 49 -9.49 10.87 -7.58
CA HIS A 49 -10.31 11.73 -6.74
C HIS A 49 -11.80 11.56 -7.02
N ALA A 50 -12.20 11.55 -8.29
CA ALA A 50 -13.59 11.35 -8.69
C ALA A 50 -14.11 9.97 -8.24
N LEU A 51 -13.30 8.91 -8.38
CA LEU A 51 -13.65 7.56 -7.93
C LEU A 51 -13.88 7.52 -6.42
N THR A 52 -12.93 8.02 -5.64
CA THR A 52 -12.98 7.96 -4.17
C THR A 52 -14.06 8.88 -3.57
N THR A 53 -14.42 9.96 -4.25
CA THR A 53 -15.53 10.82 -3.86
C THR A 53 -16.88 10.14 -4.12
N ARG A 54 -17.03 9.41 -5.23
CA ARG A 54 -18.27 8.72 -5.62
C ARG A 54 -18.51 7.46 -4.79
N GLN A 55 -17.46 6.76 -4.42
CA GLN A 55 -17.53 5.43 -3.79
C GLN A 55 -17.11 5.48 -2.32
N ARG A 56 -18.03 5.20 -1.40
CA ARG A 56 -17.73 5.10 0.03
C ARG A 56 -16.73 3.97 0.30
N GLY A 57 -15.86 4.16 1.30
CA GLY A 57 -14.87 3.17 1.71
C GLY A 57 -13.63 3.13 0.82
N LEU A 58 -13.50 4.00 -0.19
CA LEU A 58 -12.29 4.18 -0.96
C LEU A 58 -11.57 5.45 -0.51
N TYR A 59 -10.28 5.34 -0.21
CA TYR A 59 -9.47 6.39 0.37
C TYR A 59 -8.26 6.68 -0.52
N PRO A 60 -8.09 7.92 -1.03
CA PRO A 60 -7.02 8.22 -1.96
C PRO A 60 -5.69 8.49 -1.26
N ALA A 61 -4.60 8.03 -1.85
CA ALA A 61 -3.26 8.52 -1.61
C ALA A 61 -2.68 9.05 -2.93
N TYR A 62 -1.91 10.12 -2.87
CA TYR A 62 -1.36 10.75 -4.08
C TYR A 62 0.15 10.77 -4.02
N GLY A 63 0.78 10.37 -5.14
CA GLY A 63 2.22 10.29 -5.26
C GLY A 63 2.67 10.14 -6.70
N LEU A 64 3.99 9.94 -6.85
CA LEU A 64 4.70 9.78 -8.11
C LEU A 64 5.54 8.50 -8.01
N HIS A 65 5.06 7.42 -8.62
CA HIS A 65 5.63 6.09 -8.50
C HIS A 65 6.95 5.94 -9.30
N PRO A 66 7.99 5.29 -8.76
CA PRO A 66 9.31 5.23 -9.38
C PRO A 66 9.38 4.51 -10.74
N VAL A 67 8.40 3.69 -11.07
CA VAL A 67 8.37 2.96 -12.37
C VAL A 67 7.85 3.84 -13.51
N TYR A 68 7.14 4.93 -13.22
CA TYR A 68 6.52 5.81 -14.21
C TYR A 68 7.30 7.13 -14.39
N LEU A 69 8.64 7.09 -14.31
CA LEU A 69 9.49 8.29 -14.40
C LEU A 69 9.32 9.09 -15.69
N ASP A 70 9.00 8.41 -16.79
CA ASP A 70 8.73 9.01 -18.10
C ASP A 70 7.46 9.88 -18.12
N GLN A 71 6.56 9.67 -17.17
CA GLN A 71 5.35 10.46 -16.97
C GLN A 71 5.53 11.58 -15.95
N HIS A 72 6.71 11.69 -15.32
CA HIS A 72 6.95 12.67 -14.27
C HIS A 72 7.72 13.89 -14.79
N ALA A 73 7.24 15.07 -14.42
CA ALA A 73 7.96 16.33 -14.52
C ALA A 73 8.28 16.86 -13.12
N ARG A 74 9.38 17.61 -12.97
CA ARG A 74 9.73 18.19 -11.64
C ARG A 74 8.63 19.08 -11.08
N ALA A 75 7.88 19.77 -11.95
CA ALA A 75 6.73 20.56 -11.55
C ALA A 75 5.65 19.76 -10.83
N HIS A 76 5.51 18.45 -11.12
CA HIS A 76 4.54 17.60 -10.43
C HIS A 76 4.79 17.47 -8.91
N LEU A 77 5.99 17.79 -8.41
CA LEU A 77 6.25 17.86 -6.98
C LEU A 77 5.58 19.07 -6.32
N ASP A 78 5.57 20.22 -7.02
CA ASP A 78 4.84 21.41 -6.58
C ASP A 78 3.33 21.19 -6.77
N ASP A 79 2.93 20.57 -7.88
CA ASP A 79 1.53 20.20 -8.13
C ASP A 79 1.02 19.25 -7.05
N LEU A 80 1.83 18.28 -6.59
CA LEU A 80 1.46 17.39 -5.49
C LEU A 80 1.15 18.17 -4.20
N GLN A 81 1.97 19.15 -3.87
CA GLN A 81 1.73 19.99 -2.68
C GLN A 81 0.40 20.75 -2.79
N HIS A 82 0.15 21.40 -3.93
CA HIS A 82 -1.11 22.12 -4.19
C HIS A 82 -2.32 21.15 -4.19
N TRP A 83 -2.14 19.95 -4.77
CA TRP A 83 -3.18 18.93 -4.79
C TRP A 83 -3.57 18.48 -3.39
N LEU A 84 -2.58 18.21 -2.54
CA LEU A 84 -2.79 17.83 -1.15
C LEU A 84 -3.48 18.94 -0.34
N ASP A 85 -3.17 20.22 -0.60
CA ASP A 85 -3.85 21.36 0.03
C ASP A 85 -5.33 21.46 -0.39
N ALA A 86 -5.63 21.18 -1.65
CA ALA A 86 -6.98 21.21 -2.19
C ALA A 86 -7.83 19.98 -1.78
N HIS A 87 -7.18 18.88 -1.39
CA HIS A 87 -7.85 17.59 -1.13
C HIS A 87 -7.51 17.03 0.26
N PRO A 88 -8.03 17.63 1.34
CA PRO A 88 -7.69 17.26 2.74
C PRO A 88 -8.17 15.87 3.15
N GLN A 89 -8.99 15.18 2.33
CA GLN A 89 -9.39 13.79 2.53
C GLN A 89 -8.29 12.79 2.13
N THR A 90 -7.14 13.25 1.63
CA THR A 90 -5.99 12.41 1.30
C THR A 90 -5.45 11.72 2.54
N VAL A 91 -5.27 10.40 2.48
CA VAL A 91 -4.87 9.61 3.66
C VAL A 91 -3.37 9.33 3.72
N ALA A 92 -2.63 9.49 2.63
CA ALA A 92 -1.18 9.28 2.56
C ALA A 92 -0.54 9.99 1.36
N VAL A 93 0.77 10.18 1.39
CA VAL A 93 1.58 10.43 0.20
C VAL A 93 2.05 9.09 -0.36
N GLY A 94 1.75 8.81 -1.60
CA GLY A 94 2.10 7.56 -2.28
C GLY A 94 1.15 7.23 -3.46
N GLU A 95 1.57 6.29 -4.25
CA GLU A 95 2.74 5.44 -4.06
C GLU A 95 4.01 6.18 -4.49
N CYS A 96 5.05 6.09 -3.69
CA CYS A 96 6.36 6.60 -4.00
C CYS A 96 7.44 5.61 -3.55
N GLY A 97 8.68 5.78 -3.97
CA GLY A 97 9.70 4.83 -3.55
C GLY A 97 10.84 4.65 -4.54
N LEU A 98 11.44 3.44 -4.50
CA LEU A 98 12.58 3.06 -5.33
C LEU A 98 12.38 1.67 -5.93
N ASP A 99 12.65 1.53 -7.24
CA ASP A 99 12.69 0.25 -7.95
C ASP A 99 14.05 0.11 -8.68
N PHE A 100 14.93 -0.72 -8.14
CA PHE A 100 16.23 -1.03 -8.77
C PHE A 100 16.23 -2.40 -9.47
N HIS A 101 15.05 -2.96 -9.68
CA HIS A 101 14.90 -4.16 -10.48
C HIS A 101 14.89 -3.83 -11.98
N LEU A 102 14.34 -2.68 -12.36
CA LEU A 102 14.28 -2.18 -13.73
C LEU A 102 15.55 -1.38 -14.00
N SER A 103 16.40 -1.90 -14.88
CA SER A 103 17.74 -1.35 -15.15
C SER A 103 17.74 -0.13 -16.08
N ASP A 104 16.64 0.12 -16.76
CA ASP A 104 16.40 1.22 -17.70
C ASP A 104 15.91 2.51 -17.05
N LEU A 105 15.57 2.46 -15.76
CA LEU A 105 15.15 3.63 -14.99
C LEU A 105 16.35 4.30 -14.32
N ASP A 106 16.42 5.63 -14.39
CA ASP A 106 17.49 6.43 -13.76
C ASP A 106 17.37 6.38 -12.22
N PRO A 107 18.34 5.74 -11.52
CA PRO A 107 18.29 5.67 -10.05
C PRO A 107 18.47 7.04 -9.38
N GLY A 108 19.15 7.99 -10.02
CA GLY A 108 19.32 9.34 -9.49
C GLY A 108 18.02 10.12 -9.50
N LEU A 109 17.28 9.98 -10.59
CA LEU A 109 15.96 10.60 -10.73
C LEU A 109 14.94 9.97 -9.77
N GLN A 110 14.95 8.63 -9.61
CA GLN A 110 14.12 7.96 -8.60
C GLN A 110 14.38 8.52 -7.20
N ARG A 111 15.64 8.63 -6.78
CA ARG A 111 16.01 9.17 -5.46
C ARG A 111 15.53 10.62 -5.28
N MET A 112 15.63 11.43 -6.31
CA MET A 112 15.19 12.84 -6.25
C MET A 112 13.68 12.92 -5.99
N TYR A 113 12.85 12.17 -6.74
CA TYR A 113 11.40 12.13 -6.52
C TYR A 113 11.05 11.50 -5.18
N PHE A 114 11.74 10.45 -4.79
CA PHE A 114 11.52 9.77 -3.52
C PHE A 114 11.79 10.71 -2.33
N ASP A 115 12.99 11.29 -2.25
CA ASP A 115 13.38 12.19 -1.17
C ASP A 115 12.40 13.39 -1.06
N ALA A 116 12.02 14.00 -2.18
CA ALA A 116 11.09 15.12 -2.18
C ALA A 116 9.70 14.72 -1.64
N GLN A 117 9.17 13.56 -2.02
CA GLN A 117 7.87 13.09 -1.53
C GLN A 117 7.89 12.71 -0.05
N LEU A 118 9.01 12.15 0.46
CA LEU A 118 9.18 11.93 1.90
C LEU A 118 9.16 13.26 2.68
N ASP A 119 9.80 14.31 2.15
CA ASP A 119 9.83 15.63 2.79
C ASP A 119 8.46 16.29 2.77
N ILE A 120 7.70 16.19 1.66
CA ILE A 120 6.31 16.65 1.55
C ILE A 120 5.43 15.94 2.59
N ALA A 121 5.53 14.61 2.69
CA ALA A 121 4.75 13.84 3.66
C ALA A 121 5.06 14.24 5.11
N LEU A 122 6.34 14.37 5.44
CA LEU A 122 6.79 14.79 6.78
C LEU A 122 6.25 16.19 7.14
N GLN A 123 6.37 17.16 6.23
CA GLN A 123 5.89 18.53 6.45
C GLN A 123 4.38 18.59 6.69
N ARG A 124 3.61 17.70 6.05
CA ARG A 124 2.14 17.64 6.14
C ARG A 124 1.63 16.70 7.23
N GLY A 125 2.53 15.96 7.90
CA GLY A 125 2.16 14.96 8.90
C GLY A 125 1.37 13.77 8.32
N LEU A 126 1.44 13.55 7.00
CA LEU A 126 0.83 12.43 6.32
C LEU A 126 1.74 11.20 6.38
N PRO A 127 1.21 9.97 6.48
CA PRO A 127 2.00 8.77 6.29
C PRO A 127 2.38 8.60 4.82
N VAL A 128 3.39 7.74 4.56
CA VAL A 128 3.80 7.38 3.20
C VAL A 128 3.47 5.93 2.88
N ILE A 129 3.13 5.66 1.61
CA ILE A 129 3.01 4.31 1.05
C ILE A 129 4.21 4.10 0.12
N LEU A 130 5.07 3.14 0.48
CA LEU A 130 6.40 2.99 -0.11
C LEU A 130 6.51 1.73 -0.96
N HIS A 131 6.87 1.93 -2.22
CA HIS A 131 7.42 0.91 -3.10
C HIS A 131 8.90 0.68 -2.82
N ALA A 132 9.32 -0.57 -2.67
CA ALA A 132 10.72 -0.91 -2.41
C ALA A 132 11.13 -2.22 -3.08
N ARG A 133 11.58 -2.15 -4.32
CA ARG A 133 12.01 -3.34 -5.06
C ARG A 133 13.51 -3.32 -5.33
N ARG A 134 14.26 -4.26 -4.72
CA ARG A 134 15.73 -4.29 -4.71
C ARG A 134 16.38 -3.01 -4.18
N ALA A 135 15.66 -2.23 -3.38
CA ALA A 135 16.04 -0.90 -2.93
C ALA A 135 15.86 -0.67 -1.41
N LEU A 136 15.48 -1.71 -0.66
CA LEU A 136 15.03 -1.55 0.72
C LEU A 136 16.11 -0.96 1.66
N ASP A 137 17.39 -1.23 1.41
CA ASP A 137 18.48 -0.64 2.23
C ASP A 137 18.58 0.89 2.02
N GLU A 138 18.39 1.36 0.78
CA GLU A 138 18.34 2.80 0.50
C GLU A 138 17.07 3.44 1.06
N VAL A 139 15.93 2.76 0.97
CA VAL A 139 14.69 3.21 1.62
C VAL A 139 14.93 3.37 3.12
N LEU A 140 15.45 2.35 3.81
CA LEU A 140 15.78 2.43 5.23
C LEU A 140 16.74 3.58 5.56
N ALA A 141 17.75 3.83 4.73
CA ALA A 141 18.68 4.95 4.91
C ALA A 141 17.96 6.30 4.77
N ALA A 142 17.02 6.45 3.83
CA ALA A 142 16.24 7.66 3.65
C ALA A 142 15.29 7.91 4.83
N LEU A 143 14.65 6.86 5.36
CA LEU A 143 13.74 6.95 6.50
C LEU A 143 14.47 7.36 7.79
N ARG A 144 15.68 6.84 8.03
CA ARG A 144 16.50 7.23 9.20
C ARG A 144 16.83 8.72 9.22
N ARG A 145 16.90 9.38 8.07
CA ARG A 145 17.14 10.83 7.99
C ARG A 145 15.89 11.68 8.29
N ARG A 146 14.71 11.04 8.45
CA ARG A 146 13.42 11.72 8.63
C ARG A 146 12.68 11.23 9.88
N PRO A 147 13.23 11.53 11.08
CA PRO A 147 12.56 11.11 12.32
C PRO A 147 11.15 11.70 12.40
N GLY A 148 10.20 10.86 12.85
CA GLY A 148 8.80 11.24 12.94
C GLY A 148 7.98 10.95 11.68
N LEU A 149 8.61 10.65 10.54
CA LEU A 149 7.89 10.12 9.38
C LEU A 149 7.35 8.72 9.71
N ARG A 150 6.13 8.45 9.30
CA ARG A 150 5.45 7.16 9.49
C ARG A 150 4.92 6.66 8.15
N GLY A 151 4.69 5.37 8.04
CA GLY A 151 4.21 4.81 6.78
C GLY A 151 4.19 3.30 6.74
N VAL A 152 4.05 2.79 5.53
CA VAL A 152 4.07 1.37 5.20
C VAL A 152 5.01 1.11 4.03
N VAL A 153 5.78 0.05 4.11
CA VAL A 153 6.40 -0.56 2.92
C VAL A 153 5.44 -1.62 2.42
N HIS A 154 4.73 -1.32 1.31
CA HIS A 154 3.79 -2.25 0.71
C HIS A 154 4.54 -3.41 0.03
N SER A 155 3.84 -4.51 -0.25
CA SER A 155 4.37 -5.68 -0.94
C SER A 155 5.76 -6.11 -0.46
N PHE A 156 5.91 -6.17 0.89
CA PHE A 156 7.20 -6.38 1.52
C PHE A 156 7.84 -7.70 1.07
N SER A 157 9.06 -7.60 0.58
CA SER A 157 9.85 -8.76 0.09
C SER A 157 11.28 -8.83 0.67
N GLY A 158 11.55 -8.04 1.72
CA GLY A 158 12.86 -7.92 2.37
C GLY A 158 13.26 -9.12 3.24
N SER A 159 14.34 -8.94 3.98
CA SER A 159 14.83 -9.88 5.00
C SER A 159 14.17 -9.62 6.37
N ALA A 160 14.28 -10.59 7.28
CA ALA A 160 13.83 -10.41 8.67
C ALA A 160 14.57 -9.29 9.40
N GLN A 161 15.84 -9.03 9.05
CA GLN A 161 16.60 -7.92 9.59
C GLN A 161 16.05 -6.59 9.11
N GLN A 162 15.76 -6.45 7.81
CA GLN A 162 15.16 -5.24 7.24
C GLN A 162 13.75 -4.98 7.80
N ALA A 163 12.94 -6.04 8.00
CA ALA A 163 11.66 -5.91 8.68
C ALA A 163 11.81 -5.34 10.09
N ARG A 164 12.73 -5.87 10.90
CA ARG A 164 13.01 -5.31 12.24
C ARG A 164 13.42 -3.84 12.20
N GLN A 165 14.29 -3.47 11.25
CA GLN A 165 14.70 -2.06 11.09
C GLN A 165 13.54 -1.14 10.73
N LEU A 166 12.54 -1.61 9.94
CA LEU A 166 11.31 -0.86 9.66
C LEU A 166 10.49 -0.69 10.93
N TRP A 167 10.29 -1.75 11.73
CA TRP A 167 9.54 -1.66 12.99
C TRP A 167 10.19 -0.70 13.99
N ASP A 168 11.53 -0.75 14.09
CA ASP A 168 12.30 0.17 14.95
C ASP A 168 12.12 1.63 14.54
N LEU A 169 11.83 1.89 13.27
CA LEU A 169 11.48 3.21 12.72
C LEU A 169 9.98 3.54 12.80
N GLY A 170 9.15 2.62 13.30
CA GLY A 170 7.70 2.79 13.38
C GLY A 170 6.95 2.54 12.07
N PHE A 171 7.62 1.95 11.06
CA PHE A 171 6.99 1.62 9.77
C PHE A 171 6.31 0.26 9.80
N LEU A 172 5.13 0.19 9.20
CA LEU A 172 4.39 -1.05 8.97
C LEU A 172 4.87 -1.73 7.69
N ILE A 173 4.52 -3.00 7.54
CA ILE A 173 4.74 -3.74 6.29
C ILE A 173 3.41 -4.28 5.76
N GLY A 174 3.20 -4.12 4.45
CA GLY A 174 2.05 -4.64 3.72
C GLY A 174 2.34 -6.05 3.22
N ILE A 175 1.39 -6.95 3.43
CA ILE A 175 1.47 -8.36 3.06
C ILE A 175 0.28 -8.72 2.17
N GLY A 176 0.60 -9.07 0.92
CA GLY A 176 -0.37 -9.42 -0.12
C GLY A 176 -0.31 -10.87 -0.58
N GLY A 177 -0.85 -11.13 -1.77
CA GLY A 177 -0.96 -12.44 -2.40
C GLY A 177 0.28 -13.33 -2.36
N PRO A 178 1.52 -12.81 -2.48
CA PRO A 178 2.74 -13.60 -2.41
C PRO A 178 2.89 -14.49 -1.17
N VAL A 179 2.30 -14.13 -0.02
CA VAL A 179 2.37 -14.93 1.21
C VAL A 179 1.66 -16.28 1.08
N THR A 180 0.70 -16.40 0.16
CA THR A 180 -0.08 -17.62 -0.04
C THR A 180 0.68 -18.71 -0.81
N TYR A 181 1.80 -18.37 -1.44
CA TYR A 181 2.62 -19.33 -2.18
C TYR A 181 3.54 -20.10 -1.22
N PRO A 182 3.48 -21.45 -1.20
CA PRO A 182 4.34 -22.26 -0.31
C PRO A 182 5.84 -22.00 -0.49
N ARG A 183 6.27 -21.62 -1.69
CA ARG A 183 7.67 -21.30 -2.01
C ARG A 183 8.18 -20.02 -1.34
N ALA A 184 7.31 -19.12 -0.90
CA ALA A 184 7.67 -17.85 -0.27
C ALA A 184 8.13 -18.01 1.19
N GLN A 185 8.98 -18.99 1.47
CA GLN A 185 9.34 -19.43 2.83
C GLN A 185 9.88 -18.30 3.71
N ARG A 186 10.72 -17.41 3.14
CA ARG A 186 11.27 -16.28 3.88
C ARG A 186 10.17 -15.31 4.34
N LEU A 187 9.27 -14.91 3.44
CA LEU A 187 8.16 -14.03 3.74
C LEU A 187 7.23 -14.67 4.77
N ARG A 188 6.87 -15.93 4.57
CA ARG A 188 6.02 -16.71 5.46
C ARG A 188 6.60 -16.79 6.88
N GLY A 189 7.91 -17.03 7.00
CA GLY A 189 8.60 -17.04 8.29
C GLY A 189 8.59 -15.69 9.00
N ILE A 190 8.75 -14.58 8.26
CA ILE A 190 8.65 -13.23 8.81
C ILE A 190 7.25 -12.97 9.33
N VAL A 191 6.23 -13.28 8.51
CA VAL A 191 4.81 -13.04 8.84
C VAL A 191 4.37 -13.88 10.05
N ALA A 192 4.85 -15.11 10.20
CA ALA A 192 4.55 -15.96 11.35
C ALA A 192 5.02 -15.37 12.69
N GLY A 193 6.18 -14.66 12.70
CA GLY A 193 6.82 -14.22 13.93
C GLY A 193 6.84 -12.69 14.16
N MET A 194 6.32 -11.89 13.23
CA MET A 194 6.35 -10.43 13.38
C MET A 194 5.36 -9.91 14.42
N PRO A 195 5.64 -8.77 15.07
CA PRO A 195 4.67 -8.09 15.91
C PRO A 195 3.44 -7.68 15.09
N ILE A 196 2.23 -7.96 15.62
CA ILE A 196 0.99 -7.78 14.87
C ILE A 196 0.67 -6.30 14.60
N GLU A 197 1.14 -5.41 15.45
CA GLU A 197 0.95 -3.96 15.35
C GLU A 197 1.63 -3.32 14.14
N PHE A 198 2.56 -4.03 13.49
CA PHE A 198 3.26 -3.59 12.27
C PHE A 198 2.76 -4.27 11.00
N LEU A 199 1.72 -5.11 11.09
CA LEU A 199 1.17 -5.84 9.97
C LEU A 199 0.00 -5.10 9.33
N LEU A 200 0.06 -4.89 8.01
CA LEU A 200 -1.07 -4.57 7.16
C LEU A 200 -1.33 -5.69 6.16
N LEU A 201 -2.56 -5.81 5.72
CA LEU A 201 -2.95 -6.75 4.67
C LEU A 201 -3.46 -5.96 3.47
N GLU A 202 -3.10 -6.44 2.28
CA GLU A 202 -3.38 -5.79 1.01
C GLU A 202 -3.56 -6.79 -0.10
N THR A 203 -4.08 -6.36 -1.23
CA THR A 203 -4.14 -7.19 -2.44
C THR A 203 -3.10 -6.80 -3.48
N ASP A 204 -2.77 -5.52 -3.57
CA ASP A 204 -1.98 -4.95 -4.67
C ASP A 204 -2.62 -5.23 -6.04
N SER A 205 -3.97 -5.32 -6.04
CA SER A 205 -4.72 -5.60 -7.26
C SER A 205 -4.66 -4.43 -8.25
N PRO A 206 -4.56 -4.67 -9.56
CA PRO A 206 -4.80 -5.93 -10.30
C PRO A 206 -3.64 -6.93 -10.29
N ASP A 207 -2.49 -6.56 -9.70
CA ASP A 207 -1.28 -7.37 -9.66
C ASP A 207 -1.26 -8.38 -8.50
N GLN A 208 -0.23 -9.17 -8.42
CA GLN A 208 0.14 -10.05 -7.30
C GLN A 208 -0.98 -10.99 -6.80
N PRO A 209 -1.68 -11.73 -7.68
CA PRO A 209 -2.74 -12.63 -7.26
C PRO A 209 -2.24 -13.68 -6.25
N ASP A 210 -3.14 -14.10 -5.37
CA ASP A 210 -2.88 -15.24 -4.48
C ASP A 210 -2.69 -16.56 -5.26
N SER A 211 -2.21 -17.61 -4.57
CA SER A 211 -1.85 -18.89 -5.19
C SER A 211 -3.01 -19.57 -5.91
N ASP A 212 -4.24 -19.37 -5.43
CA ASP A 212 -5.44 -20.02 -5.99
C ASP A 212 -5.96 -19.24 -7.21
N TRP A 213 -5.47 -18.00 -7.40
CA TRP A 213 -5.87 -17.07 -8.47
C TRP A 213 -4.74 -16.79 -9.47
N ARG A 214 -3.70 -17.60 -9.46
CA ARG A 214 -2.50 -17.41 -10.29
C ARG A 214 -2.83 -17.32 -11.78
N GLY A 215 -2.30 -16.26 -12.42
CA GLY A 215 -2.48 -16.02 -13.86
C GLY A 215 -3.81 -15.34 -14.21
N GLN A 216 -4.59 -14.95 -13.22
CA GLN A 216 -5.78 -14.14 -13.38
C GLN A 216 -5.55 -12.73 -12.83
N ARG A 217 -6.33 -11.74 -13.29
CA ARG A 217 -6.36 -10.40 -12.72
C ARG A 217 -6.75 -10.50 -11.24
N ASN A 218 -5.90 -10.00 -10.37
CA ASN A 218 -6.22 -9.91 -8.94
C ASN A 218 -7.34 -8.89 -8.69
N GLU A 219 -8.04 -9.02 -7.57
CA GLU A 219 -9.05 -8.06 -7.15
C GLU A 219 -9.17 -8.01 -5.62
N PRO A 220 -9.69 -6.89 -5.05
CA PRO A 220 -9.77 -6.74 -3.58
C PRO A 220 -10.63 -7.80 -2.89
N SER A 221 -11.55 -8.43 -3.58
CA SER A 221 -12.35 -9.56 -3.04
C SER A 221 -11.51 -10.78 -2.64
N ARG A 222 -10.23 -10.81 -3.02
CA ARG A 222 -9.27 -11.86 -2.67
C ARG A 222 -8.61 -11.68 -1.29
N LEU A 223 -8.77 -10.52 -0.66
CA LEU A 223 -8.18 -10.22 0.65
C LEU A 223 -8.53 -11.27 1.74
N PRO A 224 -9.76 -11.82 1.84
CA PRO A 224 -10.06 -12.87 2.82
C PRO A 224 -9.18 -14.13 2.69
N ARG A 225 -8.72 -14.47 1.47
CA ARG A 225 -7.80 -15.59 1.25
C ARG A 225 -6.43 -15.32 1.87
N ILE A 226 -5.96 -14.07 1.76
CA ILE A 226 -4.69 -13.61 2.36
C ILE A 226 -4.83 -13.62 3.89
N VAL A 227 -5.93 -13.10 4.44
CA VAL A 227 -6.25 -13.13 5.87
C VAL A 227 -6.20 -14.57 6.42
N ALA A 228 -6.86 -15.52 5.75
CA ALA A 228 -6.88 -16.91 6.15
C ALA A 228 -5.47 -17.54 6.18
N GLU A 229 -4.65 -17.28 5.17
CA GLU A 229 -3.27 -17.78 5.10
C GLU A 229 -2.41 -17.21 6.22
N VAL A 230 -2.47 -15.91 6.44
CA VAL A 230 -1.69 -15.23 7.50
C VAL A 230 -2.13 -15.70 8.89
N ALA A 231 -3.42 -15.89 9.12
CA ALA A 231 -3.94 -16.43 10.38
C ALA A 231 -3.41 -17.85 10.63
N ALA A 232 -3.41 -18.72 9.61
CA ALA A 232 -2.85 -20.06 9.69
C ALA A 232 -1.35 -20.05 10.00
N LEU A 233 -0.57 -19.20 9.35
CA LEU A 233 0.87 -19.03 9.59
C LEU A 233 1.18 -18.59 11.03
N ARG A 234 0.32 -17.77 11.60
CA ARG A 234 0.47 -17.22 12.95
C ARG A 234 -0.19 -18.06 14.03
N CYS A 235 -0.83 -19.17 13.69
CA CYS A 235 -1.67 -19.97 14.60
C CYS A 235 -2.68 -19.09 15.36
N ALA A 236 -3.26 -18.08 14.68
CA ALA A 236 -4.16 -17.10 15.23
C ALA A 236 -5.59 -17.28 14.74
N ASP A 237 -6.55 -16.80 15.52
CA ASP A 237 -7.94 -16.69 15.07
C ASP A 237 -8.05 -15.68 13.92
N THR A 238 -8.72 -16.07 12.85
CA THR A 238 -8.89 -15.25 11.63
C THR A 238 -9.57 -13.92 11.93
N GLY A 239 -10.55 -13.93 12.83
CA GLY A 239 -11.27 -12.72 13.21
C GLY A 239 -10.40 -11.78 14.04
N HIS A 240 -9.61 -12.29 14.97
CA HIS A 240 -8.65 -11.48 15.72
C HIS A 240 -7.62 -10.84 14.80
N LEU A 241 -7.10 -11.58 13.82
CA LEU A 241 -6.16 -11.04 12.83
C LEU A 241 -6.81 -9.94 11.99
N ALA A 242 -8.04 -10.16 11.51
CA ALA A 242 -8.78 -9.15 10.74
C ALA A 242 -8.98 -7.86 11.52
N ASP A 243 -9.41 -7.96 12.77
CA ASP A 243 -9.62 -6.79 13.64
C ASP A 243 -8.31 -6.05 13.91
N ALA A 244 -7.22 -6.75 14.20
CA ALA A 244 -5.92 -6.16 14.49
C ALA A 244 -5.35 -5.43 13.27
N THR A 245 -5.39 -6.04 12.08
CA THR A 245 -4.87 -5.41 10.86
C THR A 245 -5.75 -4.25 10.40
N ALA A 246 -7.06 -4.34 10.56
CA ALA A 246 -7.96 -3.21 10.31
C ALA A 246 -7.70 -2.05 11.28
N ALA A 247 -7.46 -2.33 12.56
CA ALA A 247 -7.08 -1.30 13.54
C ALA A 247 -5.74 -0.64 13.19
N ASN A 248 -4.75 -1.40 12.70
CA ASN A 248 -3.47 -0.88 12.23
C ASN A 248 -3.65 0.06 11.03
N ALA A 249 -4.47 -0.32 10.05
CA ALA A 249 -4.75 0.51 8.88
C ALA A 249 -5.47 1.81 9.28
N ARG A 250 -6.49 1.73 10.15
CA ARG A 250 -7.16 2.93 10.66
C ARG A 250 -6.20 3.87 11.40
N ARG A 251 -5.34 3.32 12.25
CA ARG A 251 -4.35 4.11 12.98
C ARG A 251 -3.34 4.78 12.05
N LEU A 252 -2.83 4.07 11.03
CA LEU A 252 -1.85 4.61 10.11
C LEU A 252 -2.44 5.71 9.23
N PHE A 253 -3.57 5.44 8.61
CA PHE A 253 -4.19 6.29 7.59
C PHE A 253 -5.27 7.23 8.16
N ALA A 254 -5.47 7.25 9.48
CA ALA A 254 -6.50 8.03 10.15
C ALA A 254 -7.92 7.79 9.57
N LEU A 255 -8.22 6.54 9.19
CA LEU A 255 -9.52 6.21 8.61
C LEU A 255 -10.62 6.27 9.69
N PRO A 256 -11.84 6.70 9.32
CA PRO A 256 -12.94 6.78 10.26
C PRO A 256 -13.32 5.40 10.83
N ASP A 257 -13.83 5.41 12.04
CA ASP A 257 -14.32 4.21 12.74
C ASP A 257 -15.71 3.76 12.26
N ASP A 258 -16.28 4.42 11.27
CA ASP A 258 -17.62 4.15 10.79
C ASP A 258 -17.73 2.66 10.42
N ARG A 259 -18.37 1.94 11.32
CA ARG A 259 -18.91 0.62 11.00
C ARG A 259 -20.00 0.86 9.96
N VAL A 260 -19.60 0.66 8.71
CA VAL A 260 -20.52 0.72 7.57
C VAL A 260 -21.56 -0.37 7.69
#